data_792b2435932bd6a6f3255260b74ccc9a
#
_entry.id   792b2435932bd6a6f3255260b74ccc9a
#
_cell.length_a   1.000
_cell.length_b   1.000
_cell.length_c   1.000
_cell.angle_alpha   90.00
_cell.angle_beta   90.00
_cell.angle_gamma   90.00
#
_symmetry.space_group_name_H-M   'P 1'
#
loop_
_entity.id
_entity.type
_entity.pdbx_description
1 polymer ?
#
loop_
_entity_poly.entity_id
_entity_poly.type
_entity_poly.pdbx_seq_one_letter_code
_entity_poly.pdbx_strand_id
1 'polypeptide(L)'
;MAENGAEKCAWCGATLLARRRYCIECQTPVPGASQRPEGQVADILRHIPSTRRPDDTLVFVPERRAARLRCERRNRRLLVAGLITIVIVSVAAFALQRVNERKHTQAAQEGRKLMARRELDLYARGMDAFFVDVGRYPTAQEGLSVLLKRPSTVVGWRGPYVEGDFSVDPWGNDYVYQAFEGGARYELFSYGPQGEAGGGAFLRVSSGTPRVTTAPKG
;
A
#
# COMPACT_ATOMS: atom_id res chain seq x y z
N MET A 1 56.97 -35.35 -21.35
CA MET A 1 55.97 -34.33 -21.56
C MET A 1 55.64 -33.76 -20.18
N ALA A 2 56.19 -32.59 -19.84
CA ALA A 2 55.94 -31.96 -18.51
C ALA A 2 54.69 -31.16 -18.58
N GLU A 3 53.66 -31.54 -17.80
CA GLU A 3 52.42 -30.76 -17.58
C GLU A 3 52.78 -29.47 -16.86
N ASN A 4 52.64 -28.37 -17.56
CA ASN A 4 52.72 -27.03 -16.97
C ASN A 4 51.47 -26.81 -16.13
N GLY A 5 51.50 -27.29 -14.89
CA GLY A 5 50.47 -26.95 -13.88
C GLY A 5 50.53 -25.47 -13.59
N ALA A 6 49.59 -24.70 -14.15
CA ALA A 6 49.43 -23.29 -13.82
C ALA A 6 48.97 -23.16 -12.35
N GLU A 7 49.88 -22.68 -11.50
CA GLU A 7 49.55 -22.42 -10.08
C GLU A 7 48.43 -21.37 -9.95
N LYS A 8 47.47 -21.60 -9.05
CA LYS A 8 46.36 -20.66 -8.76
C LYS A 8 46.65 -19.93 -7.48
N CYS A 9 46.24 -18.66 -7.45
CA CYS A 9 46.32 -17.84 -6.25
C CYS A 9 45.40 -18.40 -5.15
N ALA A 10 45.95 -18.63 -3.96
CA ALA A 10 45.22 -19.19 -2.84
C ALA A 10 44.07 -18.28 -2.33
N TRP A 11 44.09 -16.97 -2.65
CA TRP A 11 43.10 -16.00 -2.20
C TRP A 11 41.99 -15.71 -3.22
N CYS A 12 42.31 -15.55 -4.50
CA CYS A 12 41.35 -15.16 -5.53
C CYS A 12 41.15 -16.19 -6.63
N GLY A 13 41.86 -17.31 -6.60
CA GLY A 13 41.76 -18.38 -7.60
C GLY A 13 42.33 -18.04 -8.99
N ALA A 14 42.84 -16.83 -9.21
CA ALA A 14 43.39 -16.40 -10.48
C ALA A 14 44.68 -17.19 -10.83
N THR A 15 44.90 -17.43 -12.11
CA THR A 15 46.12 -18.12 -12.59
C THR A 15 47.36 -17.27 -12.35
N LEU A 16 48.33 -17.82 -11.61
CA LEU A 16 49.59 -17.14 -11.32
C LEU A 16 50.52 -17.21 -12.51
N LEU A 17 51.01 -16.07 -12.95
CA LEU A 17 52.04 -15.99 -13.95
C LEU A 17 53.40 -16.35 -13.32
N ALA A 18 54.08 -17.27 -13.91
CA ALA A 18 55.42 -17.71 -13.47
C ALA A 18 56.37 -16.52 -13.18
N ARG A 19 57.08 -16.58 -12.04
CA ARG A 19 58.06 -15.59 -11.59
C ARG A 19 57.55 -14.26 -11.06
N ARG A 20 56.25 -14.13 -10.74
CA ARG A 20 55.73 -12.90 -10.07
C ARG A 20 55.66 -13.07 -8.56
N ARG A 21 56.05 -12.04 -7.83
CA ARG A 21 56.02 -12.02 -6.36
C ARG A 21 54.62 -11.75 -5.80
N TYR A 22 53.72 -11.22 -6.62
CA TYR A 22 52.35 -10.83 -6.23
C TYR A 22 51.37 -11.26 -7.31
N CYS A 23 50.20 -11.68 -6.89
CA CYS A 23 49.08 -11.92 -7.80
C CYS A 23 48.66 -10.63 -8.49
N ILE A 24 48.36 -10.67 -9.79
CA ILE A 24 47.98 -9.48 -10.57
C ILE A 24 46.60 -9.00 -10.20
N GLU A 25 45.71 -9.92 -9.85
CA GLU A 25 44.30 -9.62 -9.56
C GLU A 25 44.12 -9.05 -8.14
N CYS A 26 44.63 -9.74 -7.12
CA CYS A 26 44.40 -9.38 -5.73
C CYS A 26 45.61 -8.76 -5.01
N GLN A 27 46.77 -8.69 -5.67
CA GLN A 27 48.03 -8.14 -5.14
C GLN A 27 48.57 -8.84 -3.88
N THR A 28 48.08 -10.02 -3.52
CA THR A 28 48.60 -10.82 -2.41
C THR A 28 49.94 -11.41 -2.77
N PRO A 29 50.94 -11.47 -1.85
CA PRO A 29 52.25 -12.07 -2.08
C PRO A 29 52.08 -13.58 -2.33
N VAL A 30 52.79 -14.10 -3.29
CA VAL A 30 52.80 -15.54 -3.63
C VAL A 30 53.79 -16.24 -2.72
N PRO A 31 53.38 -17.17 -1.84
CA PRO A 31 54.28 -17.90 -0.98
C PRO A 31 55.19 -18.81 -1.83
N GLY A 32 56.48 -18.74 -1.63
CA GLY A 32 57.47 -19.58 -2.34
C GLY A 32 58.20 -18.91 -3.50
N ALA A 33 57.92 -17.64 -3.83
CA ALA A 33 58.73 -16.88 -4.77
C ALA A 33 60.11 -16.62 -4.14
N SER A 34 61.07 -17.47 -4.43
CA SER A 34 62.42 -17.45 -3.90
C SER A 34 63.08 -16.06 -4.05
N GLN A 35 63.68 -15.60 -2.98
CA GLN A 35 64.55 -14.41 -2.97
C GLN A 35 65.63 -14.59 -4.01
N ARG A 36 65.68 -13.73 -5.02
CA ARG A 36 66.83 -13.64 -5.92
C ARG A 36 68.02 -13.17 -5.08
N PRO A 37 69.18 -13.84 -5.12
CA PRO A 37 70.38 -13.35 -4.44
C PRO A 37 70.70 -11.95 -4.99
N GLU A 38 70.86 -10.99 -4.10
CA GLU A 38 71.15 -9.57 -4.39
C GLU A 38 72.40 -9.31 -5.27
N GLY A 39 73.25 -10.30 -5.47
CA GLY A 39 74.48 -10.14 -6.23
C GLY A 39 74.34 -10.01 -7.75
N GLN A 40 73.23 -10.43 -8.35
CA GLN A 40 73.05 -10.42 -9.83
C GLN A 40 72.49 -9.08 -10.40
N VAL A 41 72.01 -8.21 -9.59
CA VAL A 41 71.47 -6.92 -10.08
C VAL A 41 72.57 -5.93 -10.40
N ALA A 42 73.67 -5.98 -9.65
CA ALA A 42 74.85 -5.09 -9.87
C ALA A 42 75.55 -5.34 -11.19
N ASP A 43 75.55 -6.58 -11.67
CA ASP A 43 76.24 -6.95 -12.90
C ASP A 43 75.48 -6.65 -14.18
N ILE A 44 74.14 -6.66 -14.08
CA ILE A 44 73.25 -6.27 -15.20
C ILE A 44 73.26 -4.74 -15.42
N LEU A 45 73.48 -3.97 -14.37
CA LEU A 45 73.52 -2.50 -14.45
C LEU A 45 74.80 -1.97 -15.07
N ARG A 46 75.90 -2.76 -15.07
CA ARG A 46 77.19 -2.39 -15.72
C ARG A 46 77.17 -2.48 -17.24
N HIS A 47 76.22 -3.23 -17.81
CA HIS A 47 76.15 -3.48 -19.26
C HIS A 47 74.97 -2.79 -19.95
N ILE A 48 74.33 -1.83 -19.33
CA ILE A 48 73.36 -1.02 -19.99
C ILE A 48 74.05 0.16 -20.66
N PRO A 49 74.15 0.20 -22.02
CA PRO A 49 74.75 1.31 -22.71
C PRO A 49 74.00 2.58 -22.32
N SER A 50 74.75 3.60 -21.87
CA SER A 50 74.23 4.90 -21.49
C SER A 50 73.86 5.74 -22.73
N THR A 51 72.97 5.20 -23.55
CA THR A 51 72.34 5.97 -24.62
C THR A 51 71.04 6.64 -24.04
N ARG A 52 71.19 7.42 -22.95
CA ARG A 52 70.15 8.24 -22.47
C ARG A 52 70.20 9.56 -23.32
N ARG A 53 69.25 9.73 -24.18
CA ARG A 53 68.96 11.04 -24.75
C ARG A 53 68.48 11.96 -23.59
N PRO A 54 68.95 13.21 -23.52
CA PRO A 54 68.61 14.12 -22.40
C PRO A 54 67.11 14.50 -22.31
N ASP A 55 66.30 14.11 -23.29
CA ASP A 55 64.90 14.55 -23.39
C ASP A 55 63.89 13.49 -22.96
N ASP A 56 64.34 12.31 -22.49
CA ASP A 56 63.42 11.31 -21.92
C ASP A 56 62.98 11.74 -20.49
N THR A 57 62.26 12.84 -20.42
CA THR A 57 61.43 13.08 -19.25
C THR A 57 60.45 11.90 -19.16
N LEU A 58 60.58 11.12 -18.08
CA LEU A 58 59.60 10.08 -17.75
C LEU A 58 58.23 10.75 -17.67
N VAL A 59 57.51 10.78 -18.77
CA VAL A 59 56.10 11.17 -18.79
C VAL A 59 55.38 10.08 -17.99
N PHE A 60 55.18 10.39 -16.74
CA PHE A 60 54.35 9.55 -15.85
C PHE A 60 52.94 9.59 -16.41
N VAL A 61 52.60 8.57 -17.22
CA VAL A 61 51.29 8.49 -17.86
C VAL A 61 50.25 8.17 -16.79
N PRO A 62 49.42 9.14 -16.39
CA PRO A 62 48.41 8.93 -15.33
C PRO A 62 47.19 8.18 -15.84
N GLU A 63 47.27 7.52 -17.02
CA GLU A 63 46.13 6.87 -17.67
C GLU A 63 45.41 5.83 -16.80
N ARG A 64 46.19 5.06 -16.03
CA ARG A 64 45.63 4.03 -15.16
C ARG A 64 44.80 4.62 -14.01
N ARG A 65 45.17 5.80 -13.48
CA ARG A 65 44.38 6.49 -12.44
C ARG A 65 43.12 7.06 -13.05
N ALA A 66 43.17 7.68 -14.24
CA ALA A 66 42.03 8.20 -14.93
C ALA A 66 41.01 7.12 -15.34
N ALA A 67 41.48 5.93 -15.71
CA ALA A 67 40.61 4.77 -16.01
C ALA A 67 39.91 4.25 -14.77
N ARG A 68 40.60 4.13 -13.62
CA ARG A 68 39.96 3.74 -12.33
C ARG A 68 38.90 4.73 -11.90
N LEU A 69 39.15 6.03 -11.96
CA LEU A 69 38.20 7.09 -11.60
C LEU A 69 36.98 7.12 -12.54
N ARG A 70 37.15 6.78 -13.82
CA ARG A 70 36.03 6.65 -14.77
C ARG A 70 35.15 5.44 -14.46
N CYS A 71 35.76 4.31 -14.12
CA CYS A 71 35.05 3.08 -13.71
C CYS A 71 34.26 3.31 -12.41
N GLU A 72 34.87 3.94 -11.42
CA GLU A 72 34.25 4.23 -10.12
C GLU A 72 33.07 5.22 -10.26
N ARG A 73 33.21 6.27 -11.10
CA ARG A 73 32.11 7.20 -11.40
C ARG A 73 30.96 6.51 -12.14
N ARG A 74 31.27 5.55 -13.04
CA ARG A 74 30.25 4.77 -13.76
C ARG A 74 29.48 3.86 -12.80
N ASN A 75 30.18 3.13 -11.93
CA ASN A 75 29.56 2.26 -10.94
C ASN A 75 28.70 3.06 -9.95
N ARG A 76 29.18 4.22 -9.49
CA ARG A 76 28.38 5.11 -8.62
C ARG A 76 27.11 5.61 -9.30
N ARG A 77 27.17 5.97 -10.60
CA ARG A 77 26.00 6.37 -11.38
C ARG A 77 24.98 5.23 -11.51
N LEU A 78 25.45 4.00 -11.76
CA LEU A 78 24.58 2.81 -11.83
C LEU A 78 23.93 2.48 -10.49
N LEU A 79 24.67 2.60 -9.39
CA LEU A 79 24.11 2.42 -8.04
C LEU A 79 23.05 3.48 -7.71
N VAL A 80 23.33 4.74 -8.02
CA VAL A 80 22.35 5.83 -7.81
C VAL A 80 21.10 5.63 -8.68
N ALA A 81 21.28 5.25 -9.97
CA ALA A 81 20.16 4.95 -10.85
C ALA A 81 19.32 3.77 -10.31
N GLY A 82 19.97 2.69 -9.80
CA GLY A 82 19.32 1.56 -9.18
C GLY A 82 18.52 1.95 -7.92
N LEU A 83 19.08 2.80 -7.07
CA LEU A 83 18.38 3.31 -5.89
C LEU A 83 17.16 4.16 -6.28
N ILE A 84 17.30 5.02 -7.28
CA ILE A 84 16.19 5.84 -7.78
C ILE A 84 15.06 4.95 -8.33
N THR A 85 15.39 3.91 -9.10
CA THR A 85 14.36 2.98 -9.62
C THR A 85 13.65 2.24 -8.51
N ILE A 86 14.36 1.78 -7.48
CA ILE A 86 13.75 1.12 -6.31
C ILE A 86 12.78 2.09 -5.60
N VAL A 87 13.19 3.34 -5.39
CA VAL A 87 12.32 4.35 -4.76
C VAL A 87 11.07 4.61 -5.61
N ILE A 88 11.21 4.77 -6.92
CA ILE A 88 10.07 4.98 -7.82
C ILE A 88 9.10 3.79 -7.77
N VAL A 89 9.62 2.56 -7.84
CA VAL A 89 8.79 1.34 -7.76
C VAL A 89 8.08 1.24 -6.41
N SER A 90 8.77 1.55 -5.31
CA SER A 90 8.18 1.53 -3.97
C SER A 90 7.07 2.57 -3.82
N VAL A 91 7.27 3.79 -4.32
CA VAL A 91 6.25 4.84 -4.31
C VAL A 91 5.05 4.46 -5.17
N ALA A 92 5.29 3.90 -6.36
CA ALA A 92 4.22 3.43 -7.24
C ALA A 92 3.42 2.29 -6.60
N ALA A 93 4.09 1.30 -6.00
CA ALA A 93 3.44 0.20 -5.28
C ALA A 93 2.59 0.73 -4.11
N PHE A 94 3.13 1.66 -3.31
CA PHE A 94 2.40 2.29 -2.22
C PHE A 94 1.17 3.06 -2.71
N ALA A 95 1.30 3.81 -3.81
CA ALA A 95 0.18 4.53 -4.40
C ALA A 95 -0.93 3.57 -4.90
N LEU A 96 -0.55 2.47 -5.54
CA LEU A 96 -1.48 1.43 -5.98
C LEU A 96 -2.22 0.78 -4.80
N GLN A 97 -1.52 0.47 -3.70
CA GLN A 97 -2.14 -0.06 -2.48
C GLN A 97 -3.17 0.92 -1.93
N ARG A 98 -2.82 2.21 -1.83
CA ARG A 98 -3.75 3.25 -1.35
C ARG A 98 -5.00 3.38 -2.22
N VAL A 99 -4.86 3.29 -3.56
CA VAL A 99 -6.00 3.30 -4.47
C VAL A 99 -6.88 2.06 -4.28
N ASN A 100 -6.28 0.90 -4.10
CA ASN A 100 -7.01 -0.34 -3.88
C ASN A 100 -7.79 -0.32 -2.54
N GLU A 101 -7.16 0.12 -1.45
CA GLU A 101 -7.82 0.30 -0.15
C GLU A 101 -9.04 1.24 -0.25
N ARG A 102 -8.90 2.36 -0.95
CA ARG A 102 -10.01 3.30 -1.17
C ARG A 102 -11.18 2.66 -1.92
N LYS A 103 -10.91 1.83 -2.95
CA LYS A 103 -11.95 1.11 -3.69
C LYS A 103 -12.70 0.13 -2.79
N HIS A 104 -11.98 -0.64 -1.96
CA HIS A 104 -12.60 -1.59 -1.03
C HIS A 104 -13.47 -0.89 0.02
N THR A 105 -13.00 0.21 0.58
CA THR A 105 -13.78 0.98 1.56
C THR A 105 -15.01 1.62 0.93
N GLN A 106 -14.90 2.14 -0.30
CA GLN A 106 -16.04 2.70 -1.03
C GLN A 106 -17.08 1.62 -1.36
N ALA A 107 -16.68 0.44 -1.85
CA ALA A 107 -17.58 -0.66 -2.14
C ALA A 107 -18.32 -1.14 -0.88
N ALA A 108 -17.63 -1.23 0.25
CA ALA A 108 -18.24 -1.58 1.53
C ALA A 108 -19.25 -0.54 1.99
N GLN A 109 -18.97 0.76 1.81
CA GLN A 109 -19.91 1.84 2.15
C GLN A 109 -21.16 1.83 1.27
N GLU A 110 -20.99 1.62 -0.05
CA GLU A 110 -22.16 1.50 -0.96
C GLU A 110 -23.00 0.27 -0.61
N GLY A 111 -22.39 -0.85 -0.23
CA GLY A 111 -23.11 -2.03 0.26
C GLY A 111 -23.97 -1.73 1.49
N ARG A 112 -23.40 -1.06 2.51
CA ARG A 112 -24.12 -0.64 3.71
C ARG A 112 -25.26 0.32 3.38
N LYS A 113 -25.04 1.28 2.50
CA LYS A 113 -26.05 2.21 2.04
C LYS A 113 -27.22 1.50 1.35
N LEU A 114 -26.94 0.49 0.54
CA LEU A 114 -27.97 -0.32 -0.11
C LEU A 114 -28.79 -1.12 0.93
N MET A 115 -28.13 -1.69 1.94
CA MET A 115 -28.80 -2.39 3.05
C MET A 115 -29.73 -1.43 3.81
N ALA A 116 -29.23 -0.27 4.24
CA ALA A 116 -30.04 0.71 4.95
C ALA A 116 -31.25 1.19 4.13
N ARG A 117 -31.11 1.35 2.82
CA ARG A 117 -32.24 1.66 1.93
C ARG A 117 -33.29 0.56 1.95
N ARG A 118 -32.88 -0.71 1.84
CA ARG A 118 -33.79 -1.85 1.87
C ARG A 118 -34.53 -1.95 3.19
N GLU A 119 -33.85 -1.70 4.30
CA GLU A 119 -34.45 -1.71 5.63
C GLU A 119 -35.44 -0.58 5.78
N LEU A 120 -35.12 0.66 5.39
CA LEU A 120 -36.07 1.79 5.37
C LEU A 120 -37.27 1.51 4.48
N ASP A 121 -37.11 0.89 3.30
CA ASP A 121 -38.23 0.50 2.44
C ASP A 121 -39.10 -0.60 3.07
N LEU A 122 -38.52 -1.51 3.85
CA LEU A 122 -39.27 -2.53 4.61
C LEU A 122 -40.09 -1.88 5.71
N TYR A 123 -39.52 -0.96 6.49
CA TYR A 123 -40.25 -0.18 7.49
C TYR A 123 -41.35 0.63 6.85
N ALA A 124 -41.11 1.31 5.73
CA ALA A 124 -42.12 2.10 5.05
C ALA A 124 -43.35 1.25 4.66
N ARG A 125 -43.10 0.06 4.09
CA ARG A 125 -44.18 -0.90 3.76
C ARG A 125 -44.88 -1.39 5.00
N GLY A 126 -44.17 -1.67 6.08
CA GLY A 126 -44.73 -2.05 7.36
C GLY A 126 -45.62 -0.93 7.95
N MET A 127 -45.18 0.35 7.83
CA MET A 127 -45.94 1.51 8.21
C MET A 127 -47.24 1.66 7.42
N ASP A 128 -47.16 1.45 6.09
CA ASP A 128 -48.34 1.53 5.23
C ASP A 128 -49.37 0.40 5.54
N ALA A 129 -48.87 -0.82 5.79
CA ALA A 129 -49.72 -1.92 6.22
C ALA A 129 -50.37 -1.66 7.60
N PHE A 130 -49.59 -1.15 8.55
CA PHE A 130 -50.14 -0.72 9.85
C PHE A 130 -51.20 0.36 9.70
N PHE A 131 -50.96 1.35 8.82
CA PHE A 131 -51.93 2.40 8.54
C PHE A 131 -53.27 1.86 7.98
N VAL A 132 -53.19 0.89 7.08
CA VAL A 132 -54.39 0.24 6.51
C VAL A 132 -55.23 -0.45 7.59
N ASP A 133 -54.59 -1.10 8.56
CA ASP A 133 -55.31 -1.84 9.62
C ASP A 133 -55.78 -0.97 10.77
N VAL A 134 -55.01 0.06 11.16
CA VAL A 134 -55.22 0.86 12.36
C VAL A 134 -55.80 2.27 12.06
N GLY A 135 -55.65 2.71 10.79
CA GLY A 135 -56.13 4.04 10.35
C GLY A 135 -55.21 5.22 10.69
N ARG A 136 -54.00 4.95 11.25
CA ARG A 136 -52.98 5.95 11.57
C ARG A 136 -51.59 5.30 11.52
N TYR A 137 -50.56 6.09 11.47
CA TYR A 137 -49.19 5.63 11.71
C TYR A 137 -48.92 5.47 13.22
N PRO A 138 -47.88 4.72 13.63
CA PRO A 138 -47.48 4.63 15.03
C PRO A 138 -47.24 6.01 15.63
N THR A 139 -47.58 6.19 16.88
CA THR A 139 -47.20 7.40 17.63
C THR A 139 -45.73 7.39 18.03
N ALA A 140 -45.18 8.51 18.42
CA ALA A 140 -43.81 8.60 18.92
C ALA A 140 -43.55 7.68 20.14
N GLN A 141 -44.58 7.48 20.98
CA GLN A 141 -44.50 6.60 22.15
C GLN A 141 -44.50 5.11 21.76
N GLU A 142 -45.25 4.73 20.74
CA GLU A 142 -45.32 3.37 20.22
C GLU A 142 -44.03 3.00 19.47
N GLY A 143 -43.44 3.95 18.77
CA GLY A 143 -42.21 3.76 18.04
C GLY A 143 -42.28 2.67 16.97
N LEU A 144 -41.14 2.22 16.50
CA LEU A 144 -41.03 1.14 15.49
C LEU A 144 -41.36 -0.24 16.04
N SER A 145 -41.29 -0.43 17.35
CA SER A 145 -41.57 -1.72 18.02
C SER A 145 -42.99 -2.23 17.79
N VAL A 146 -43.95 -1.35 17.55
CA VAL A 146 -45.33 -1.71 17.25
C VAL A 146 -45.50 -2.48 15.93
N LEU A 147 -44.56 -2.34 15.01
CA LEU A 147 -44.55 -3.09 13.75
C LEU A 147 -44.18 -4.55 13.96
N LEU A 148 -43.45 -4.85 15.01
CA LEU A 148 -42.95 -6.20 15.34
C LEU A 148 -43.87 -6.92 16.33
N LYS A 149 -44.36 -6.18 17.35
CA LYS A 149 -45.11 -6.77 18.46
C LYS A 149 -46.40 -5.97 18.69
N ARG A 150 -47.49 -6.71 18.95
CA ARG A 150 -48.78 -6.12 19.25
C ARG A 150 -48.73 -5.39 20.60
N PRO A 151 -48.94 -4.08 20.65
CA PRO A 151 -49.14 -3.40 21.92
C PRO A 151 -50.57 -3.64 22.42
N SER A 152 -50.78 -3.63 23.71
CA SER A 152 -52.11 -3.81 24.32
C SER A 152 -53.10 -2.69 24.01
N THR A 153 -52.60 -1.53 23.63
CA THR A 153 -53.38 -0.29 23.44
C THR A 153 -53.84 -0.07 22.00
N VAL A 154 -53.35 -0.85 21.02
CA VAL A 154 -53.68 -0.65 19.60
C VAL A 154 -54.80 -1.60 19.16
N VAL A 155 -55.95 -1.04 18.86
CA VAL A 155 -57.08 -1.75 18.28
C VAL A 155 -56.90 -1.88 16.77
N GLY A 156 -57.27 -3.03 16.20
CA GLY A 156 -57.15 -3.27 14.76
C GLY A 156 -55.79 -3.81 14.31
N TRP A 157 -54.81 -3.96 15.20
CA TRP A 157 -53.51 -4.48 14.87
C TRP A 157 -53.56 -5.92 14.37
N ARG A 158 -53.01 -6.20 13.17
CA ARG A 158 -52.99 -7.50 12.49
C ARG A 158 -51.61 -8.01 12.15
N GLY A 159 -50.54 -7.31 12.58
CA GLY A 159 -49.15 -7.69 12.30
C GLY A 159 -48.76 -9.05 12.86
N PRO A 160 -47.43 -9.40 12.84
CA PRO A 160 -46.32 -8.44 12.62
C PRO A 160 -46.27 -7.89 11.19
N TYR A 161 -45.91 -6.62 11.06
CA TYR A 161 -45.82 -5.92 9.77
C TYR A 161 -44.42 -5.92 9.18
N VAL A 162 -43.43 -6.22 10.02
CA VAL A 162 -42.02 -6.33 9.65
C VAL A 162 -41.44 -7.55 10.33
N GLU A 163 -40.62 -8.30 9.62
CA GLU A 163 -39.89 -9.44 10.16
C GLU A 163 -38.44 -9.02 10.47
N GLY A 164 -37.92 -9.50 11.59
CA GLY A 164 -36.56 -9.21 12.03
C GLY A 164 -36.44 -8.01 12.97
N ASP A 165 -35.28 -7.83 13.56
CA ASP A 165 -34.95 -6.67 14.40
C ASP A 165 -34.03 -5.73 13.62
N PHE A 166 -34.60 -4.64 13.13
CA PHE A 166 -33.89 -3.60 12.36
C PHE A 166 -33.75 -2.30 13.17
N SER A 167 -33.60 -2.40 14.49
CA SER A 167 -33.46 -1.23 15.35
C SER A 167 -32.21 -0.40 15.05
N VAL A 168 -31.18 -1.06 14.50
CA VAL A 168 -29.86 -0.47 14.26
C VAL A 168 -29.55 -0.51 12.76
N ASP A 169 -29.06 0.61 12.24
CA ASP A 169 -28.64 0.70 10.84
C ASP A 169 -27.31 -0.05 10.56
N PRO A 170 -26.91 -0.26 9.29
CA PRO A 170 -25.67 -0.95 8.95
C PRO A 170 -24.38 -0.29 9.43
N TRP A 171 -24.43 0.91 9.95
CA TRP A 171 -23.29 1.60 10.57
C TRP A 171 -23.27 1.52 12.10
N GLY A 172 -24.33 0.97 12.70
CA GLY A 172 -24.45 0.77 14.13
C GLY A 172 -25.18 1.90 14.87
N ASN A 173 -25.90 2.76 14.16
CA ASN A 173 -26.72 3.82 14.74
C ASN A 173 -28.18 3.41 14.75
N ASP A 174 -28.95 3.89 15.74
CA ASP A 174 -30.36 3.65 15.77
C ASP A 174 -31.10 4.40 14.63
N TYR A 175 -32.15 3.78 14.07
CA TYR A 175 -33.07 4.47 13.19
C TYR A 175 -33.88 5.48 13.99
N VAL A 176 -34.00 6.71 13.51
CA VAL A 176 -34.77 7.77 14.15
C VAL A 176 -36.15 7.82 13.55
N TYR A 177 -37.15 7.62 14.40
CA TYR A 177 -38.55 7.69 14.04
C TYR A 177 -39.22 8.94 14.65
N GLN A 178 -39.90 9.71 13.83
CA GLN A 178 -40.64 10.88 14.25
C GLN A 178 -42.08 10.79 13.74
N ALA A 179 -43.04 10.91 14.62
CA ALA A 179 -44.47 10.97 14.29
C ALA A 179 -45.00 12.38 14.50
N PHE A 180 -45.82 12.82 13.58
CA PHE A 180 -46.43 14.14 13.59
C PHE A 180 -47.97 14.02 13.67
N GLU A 181 -48.58 15.01 14.25
CA GLU A 181 -50.05 15.15 14.27
C GLU A 181 -50.79 13.88 14.77
N GLY A 182 -50.26 13.27 15.84
CA GLY A 182 -50.88 12.09 16.43
C GLY A 182 -50.84 10.83 15.56
N GLY A 183 -49.90 10.75 14.62
CA GLY A 183 -49.76 9.60 13.69
C GLY A 183 -50.38 9.83 12.32
N ALA A 184 -50.73 11.08 11.96
CA ALA A 184 -51.16 11.39 10.60
C ALA A 184 -49.99 11.36 9.59
N ARG A 185 -48.76 11.66 10.04
CA ARG A 185 -47.54 11.66 9.25
C ARG A 185 -46.38 11.10 10.04
N TYR A 186 -45.36 10.59 9.33
CA TYR A 186 -44.14 10.15 9.96
C TYR A 186 -42.92 10.53 9.10
N GLU A 187 -41.79 10.59 9.76
CA GLU A 187 -40.46 10.54 9.15
C GLU A 187 -39.63 9.46 9.82
N LEU A 188 -38.89 8.69 9.02
CA LEU A 188 -37.99 7.68 9.47
C LEU A 188 -36.67 7.86 8.73
N PHE A 189 -35.55 7.93 9.46
CA PHE A 189 -34.26 8.18 8.85
C PHE A 189 -33.11 7.55 9.61
N SER A 190 -31.99 7.41 8.91
CA SER A 190 -30.66 7.01 9.45
C SER A 190 -29.72 8.19 9.29
N TYR A 191 -28.86 8.40 10.28
CA TYR A 191 -27.76 9.35 10.21
C TYR A 191 -26.58 8.81 9.36
N GLY A 192 -26.54 7.51 9.03
CA GLY A 192 -25.51 6.89 8.22
C GLY A 192 -24.16 6.81 8.92
N PRO A 193 -23.07 6.81 8.15
CA PRO A 193 -21.73 6.51 8.67
C PRO A 193 -21.16 7.54 9.66
N GLN A 194 -21.74 8.74 9.70
CA GLN A 194 -21.29 9.83 10.58
C GLN A 194 -22.07 9.89 11.89
N GLY A 195 -23.16 9.13 12.00
CA GLY A 195 -24.03 9.18 13.15
C GLY A 195 -24.67 10.56 13.34
N GLU A 196 -25.24 10.81 14.52
CA GLU A 196 -25.89 12.06 14.87
C GLU A 196 -24.97 13.30 14.74
N ALA A 197 -23.66 13.11 15.00
CA ALA A 197 -22.64 14.17 14.88
C ALA A 197 -22.50 14.71 13.45
N GLY A 198 -22.95 13.98 12.43
CA GLY A 198 -22.94 14.41 11.02
C GLY A 198 -23.98 15.47 10.66
N GLY A 199 -24.88 15.83 11.58
CA GLY A 199 -25.74 16.98 11.51
C GLY A 199 -26.95 16.88 10.57
N GLY A 200 -27.26 15.70 10.01
CA GLY A 200 -28.44 15.55 9.14
C GLY A 200 -28.78 14.11 8.75
N ALA A 201 -29.99 13.88 8.35
CA ALA A 201 -30.44 12.57 7.89
C ALA A 201 -29.71 12.17 6.61
N PHE A 202 -29.05 11.03 6.65
CA PHE A 202 -28.31 10.47 5.48
C PHE A 202 -29.27 9.79 4.48
N LEU A 203 -30.20 9.00 5.00
CA LEU A 203 -31.29 8.37 4.26
C LEU A 203 -32.60 8.63 4.99
N ARG A 204 -33.67 8.98 4.27
CA ARG A 204 -34.98 9.31 4.83
C ARG A 204 -36.09 8.67 4.02
N VAL A 205 -37.14 8.24 4.72
CA VAL A 205 -38.45 7.91 4.18
C VAL A 205 -39.52 8.64 4.99
N SER A 206 -40.59 9.06 4.34
CA SER A 206 -41.73 9.76 5.01
C SER A 206 -43.05 9.28 4.43
N SER A 207 -44.14 9.52 5.19
CA SER A 207 -45.51 9.24 4.71
C SER A 207 -45.78 9.96 3.39
N GLY A 208 -46.40 9.24 2.45
CA GLY A 208 -46.75 9.80 1.13
C GLY A 208 -45.58 9.85 0.12
N THR A 209 -44.37 9.43 0.48
CA THR A 209 -43.25 9.32 -0.45
C THR A 209 -42.84 7.85 -0.62
N PRO A 210 -43.10 7.25 -1.79
CA PRO A 210 -42.82 5.81 -1.99
C PRO A 210 -41.36 5.46 -2.17
N ARG A 211 -40.40 6.37 -1.99
CA ARG A 211 -38.99 6.14 -2.23
C ARG A 211 -38.12 6.78 -1.16
N VAL A 212 -37.10 6.00 -0.72
CA VAL A 212 -36.07 6.51 0.16
C VAL A 212 -35.26 7.58 -0.57
N THR A 213 -35.25 8.78 -0.02
CA THR A 213 -34.49 9.91 -0.54
C THR A 213 -33.18 10.09 0.25
N THR A 214 -32.11 10.49 -0.44
CA THR A 214 -30.93 11.01 0.23
C THR A 214 -31.17 12.44 0.62
N ALA A 215 -30.84 12.81 1.86
CA ALA A 215 -30.89 14.21 2.25
C ALA A 215 -29.99 15.05 1.35
N PRO A 216 -30.40 16.26 0.96
CA PRO A 216 -29.49 17.17 0.27
C PRO A 216 -28.30 17.44 1.19
N LYS A 217 -27.05 17.38 0.60
CA LYS A 217 -25.88 17.85 1.31
C LYS A 217 -26.07 19.35 1.55
N GLY A 218 -26.24 19.73 2.81
CA GLY A 218 -26.13 21.12 3.24
C GLY A 218 -24.69 21.60 3.17
#